data_e6643e5a2a5da3396b04f69c67b22145
#
_entry.id   e6643e5a2a5da3396b04f69c67b22145
#
_cell.length_a   1.000
_cell.length_b   1.000
_cell.length_c   1.000
_cell.angle_alpha   90.00
_cell.angle_beta   90.00
_cell.angle_gamma   90.00
#
_symmetry.space_group_name_H-M   'P 1'
#
loop_
_entity.id
_entity.type
_entity.pdbx_description
1 polymer ?
#
loop_
_entity_poly.entity_id
_entity_poly.type
_entity_poly.pdbx_seq_one_letter_code
_entity_poly.pdbx_strand_id
1 'polypeptide(L)'
;MRKAQAKKLPLAPDPKFNDKLVTRFVNNLMWEGKKSGAFTIFYDALDKVAKQTNEDGYEVWKKALANITPGVEVRSRRIGGATFQIPSEVRADRKVSLSIKWMIKYSRERNGRSMADKLANEIVAASKGEGAAFKKKEDTHRMAEANKAFAHFRI
;
A
#
# COMPACT_ATOMS: atom_id res chain seq x y z
N MET A 1 14.00 8.44 -25.51
CA MET A 1 14.09 8.60 -24.02
C MET A 1 13.39 9.88 -23.61
N ARG A 2 12.59 9.88 -22.52
CA ARG A 2 11.95 11.09 -21.99
C ARG A 2 13.00 12.02 -21.38
N LYS A 3 13.14 13.24 -21.90
CA LYS A 3 14.03 14.29 -21.35
C LYS A 3 13.51 14.87 -20.02
N ALA A 4 12.19 14.88 -19.79
CA ALA A 4 11.58 15.46 -18.60
C ALA A 4 10.60 14.51 -17.91
N GLN A 5 10.47 14.64 -16.60
CA GLN A 5 9.42 13.94 -15.86
C GLN A 5 8.04 14.52 -16.19
N ALA A 6 7.01 13.67 -16.18
CA ALA A 6 5.64 14.14 -16.31
C ALA A 6 5.29 15.07 -15.14
N LYS A 7 4.57 16.16 -15.45
CA LYS A 7 4.07 17.08 -14.41
C LYS A 7 3.13 16.31 -13.47
N LYS A 8 3.36 16.45 -12.15
CA LYS A 8 2.45 15.90 -11.15
C LYS A 8 1.20 16.78 -11.10
N LEU A 9 0.05 16.22 -11.41
CA LEU A 9 -1.23 16.92 -11.27
C LEU A 9 -1.58 17.08 -9.78
N PRO A 10 -2.15 18.24 -9.38
CA PRO A 10 -2.63 18.43 -8.02
C PRO A 10 -3.79 17.46 -7.73
N LEU A 11 -3.72 16.82 -6.58
CA LEU A 11 -4.76 15.91 -6.12
C LEU A 11 -5.69 16.66 -5.17
N ALA A 12 -6.98 16.70 -5.48
CA ALA A 12 -7.98 17.26 -4.58
C ALA A 12 -8.12 16.38 -3.33
N PRO A 13 -8.27 16.96 -2.15
CA PRO A 13 -8.51 16.19 -0.93
C PRO A 13 -9.88 15.50 -0.96
N ASP A 14 -10.05 14.52 -0.09
CA ASP A 14 -11.31 13.80 0.10
C ASP A 14 -12.37 14.72 0.76
N PRO A 15 -13.63 14.65 0.33
CA PRO A 15 -14.69 15.51 0.88
C PRO A 15 -15.04 15.20 2.34
N LYS A 16 -14.87 13.97 2.84
CA LYS A 16 -15.25 13.58 4.21
C LYS A 16 -14.14 13.85 5.23
N PHE A 17 -12.90 13.49 4.90
CA PHE A 17 -11.75 13.60 5.82
C PHE A 17 -10.77 14.73 5.43
N ASN A 18 -11.00 15.41 4.32
CA ASN A 18 -10.13 16.45 3.77
C ASN A 18 -8.66 16.01 3.62
N ASP A 19 -8.44 14.73 3.34
CA ASP A 19 -7.12 14.11 3.20
C ASP A 19 -6.82 13.66 1.76
N LYS A 20 -5.68 14.11 1.23
CA LYS A 20 -5.18 13.69 -0.08
C LYS A 20 -4.78 12.22 -0.14
N LEU A 21 -4.41 11.63 1.01
CA LEU A 21 -4.05 10.21 1.10
C LEU A 21 -5.27 9.32 0.81
N VAL A 22 -6.45 9.69 1.32
CA VAL A 22 -7.71 9.01 1.05
C VAL A 22 -8.03 9.04 -0.45
N THR A 23 -7.96 10.22 -1.07
CA THR A 23 -8.18 10.34 -2.52
C THR A 23 -7.19 9.49 -3.31
N ARG A 24 -5.93 9.44 -2.91
CA ARG A 24 -4.90 8.60 -3.53
C ARG A 24 -5.22 7.11 -3.38
N PHE A 25 -5.72 6.70 -2.21
CA PHE A 25 -6.16 5.33 -1.96
C PHE A 25 -7.35 4.95 -2.85
N VAL A 26 -8.40 5.78 -2.87
CA VAL A 26 -9.61 5.57 -3.67
C VAL A 26 -9.28 5.52 -5.17
N ASN A 27 -8.38 6.38 -5.66
CA ASN A 27 -7.93 6.34 -7.06
C ASN A 27 -7.21 5.02 -7.42
N ASN A 28 -6.54 4.35 -6.47
CA ASN A 28 -5.95 3.04 -6.69
C ASN A 28 -6.96 1.90 -6.52
N LEU A 29 -7.99 2.09 -5.70
CA LEU A 29 -9.08 1.14 -5.51
C LEU A 29 -10.03 1.11 -6.70
N MET A 30 -10.21 2.25 -7.35
CA MET A 30 -11.12 2.46 -8.48
C MET A 30 -10.78 1.56 -9.67
N TRP A 31 -11.82 1.04 -10.32
CA TRP A 31 -11.77 0.35 -11.61
C TRP A 31 -12.61 1.09 -12.63
N GLU A 32 -12.19 1.09 -13.89
CA GLU A 32 -12.95 1.62 -15.03
C GLU A 32 -13.46 3.07 -14.84
N GLY A 33 -12.74 3.87 -14.06
CA GLY A 33 -13.15 5.25 -13.77
C GLY A 33 -14.34 5.40 -12.80
N LYS A 34 -14.85 4.31 -12.21
CA LYS A 34 -15.98 4.31 -11.28
C LYS A 34 -15.59 4.86 -9.90
N LYS A 35 -15.29 6.15 -9.83
CA LYS A 35 -14.71 6.78 -8.63
C LYS A 35 -15.70 6.88 -7.47
N SER A 36 -16.97 7.21 -7.75
CA SER A 36 -18.02 7.29 -6.72
C SER A 36 -18.23 5.96 -6.02
N GLY A 37 -18.31 4.86 -6.77
CA GLY A 37 -18.41 3.53 -6.19
C GLY A 37 -17.20 3.13 -5.34
N ALA A 38 -16.00 3.56 -5.74
CA ALA A 38 -14.79 3.32 -4.94
C ALA A 38 -14.80 4.11 -3.63
N PHE A 39 -15.33 5.34 -3.60
CA PHE A 39 -15.53 6.09 -2.36
C PHE A 39 -16.52 5.40 -1.45
N THR A 40 -17.66 4.95 -1.96
CA THR A 40 -18.66 4.19 -1.19
C THR A 40 -18.03 2.95 -0.55
N ILE A 41 -17.31 2.14 -1.34
CA ILE A 41 -16.62 0.94 -0.82
C ILE A 41 -15.64 1.30 0.30
N PHE A 42 -14.89 2.40 0.15
CA PHE A 42 -13.92 2.83 1.14
C PHE A 42 -14.60 3.28 2.45
N TYR A 43 -15.64 4.12 2.36
CA TYR A 43 -16.35 4.58 3.54
C TYR A 43 -17.08 3.45 4.26
N ASP A 44 -17.75 2.56 3.54
CA ASP A 44 -18.39 1.37 4.10
C ASP A 44 -17.37 0.47 4.81
N ALA A 45 -16.16 0.35 4.25
CA ALA A 45 -15.09 -0.40 4.89
C ALA A 45 -14.64 0.26 6.20
N LEU A 46 -14.47 1.59 6.25
CA LEU A 46 -14.12 2.30 7.47
C LEU A 46 -15.20 2.18 8.56
N ASP A 47 -16.48 2.28 8.17
CA ASP A 47 -17.60 2.10 9.11
C ASP A 47 -17.64 0.68 9.69
N LYS A 48 -17.28 -0.33 8.88
CA LYS A 48 -17.14 -1.72 9.37
C LYS A 48 -15.94 -1.89 10.29
N VAL A 49 -14.81 -1.26 9.97
CA VAL A 49 -13.62 -1.24 10.85
C VAL A 49 -13.96 -0.63 12.19
N ALA A 50 -14.63 0.52 12.21
CA ALA A 50 -15.05 1.18 13.44
C ALA A 50 -15.96 0.29 14.32
N LYS A 51 -16.90 -0.44 13.69
CA LYS A 51 -17.76 -1.41 14.39
C LYS A 51 -17.01 -2.62 14.96
N GLN A 52 -15.94 -3.05 14.30
CA GLN A 52 -15.15 -4.22 14.73
C GLN A 52 -14.12 -3.88 15.80
N THR A 53 -13.56 -2.68 15.77
CA THR A 53 -12.48 -2.27 16.66
C THR A 53 -12.94 -1.37 17.81
N ASN A 54 -14.15 -0.80 17.71
CA ASN A 54 -14.67 0.27 18.61
C ASN A 54 -13.76 1.51 18.64
N GLU A 55 -12.98 1.74 17.59
CA GLU A 55 -12.09 2.87 17.39
C GLU A 55 -12.49 3.64 16.11
N ASP A 56 -11.94 4.85 15.91
CA ASP A 56 -12.15 5.56 14.66
C ASP A 56 -11.53 4.79 13.48
N GLY A 57 -12.37 4.35 12.55
CA GLY A 57 -11.96 3.56 11.39
C GLY A 57 -10.91 4.26 10.52
N TYR A 58 -10.91 5.59 10.47
CA TYR A 58 -9.93 6.37 9.73
C TYR A 58 -8.54 6.31 10.38
N GLU A 59 -8.45 6.43 11.70
CA GLU A 59 -7.17 6.31 12.41
C GLU A 59 -6.63 4.88 12.37
N VAL A 60 -7.50 3.87 12.51
CA VAL A 60 -7.12 2.46 12.35
C VAL A 60 -6.57 2.20 10.95
N TRP A 61 -7.18 2.77 9.90
CA TRP A 61 -6.69 2.65 8.53
C TRP A 61 -5.32 3.30 8.33
N LYS A 62 -5.08 4.50 8.89
CA LYS A 62 -3.76 5.14 8.87
C LYS A 62 -2.69 4.30 9.55
N LYS A 63 -3.02 3.75 10.73
CA LYS A 63 -2.14 2.84 11.47
C LYS A 63 -1.81 1.59 10.64
N ALA A 64 -2.82 1.00 10.00
CA ALA A 64 -2.64 -0.14 9.11
C ALA A 64 -1.72 0.18 7.93
N LEU A 65 -1.89 1.32 7.26
CA LEU A 65 -0.99 1.77 6.19
C LEU A 65 0.44 1.97 6.68
N ALA A 66 0.62 2.57 7.85
CA ALA A 66 1.95 2.75 8.44
C ALA A 66 2.63 1.40 8.70
N ASN A 67 1.89 0.43 9.23
CA ASN A 67 2.39 -0.92 9.49
C ASN A 67 2.81 -1.67 8.22
N ILE A 68 2.11 -1.47 7.09
CA ILE A 68 2.42 -2.10 5.79
C ILE A 68 3.56 -1.38 5.05
N THR A 69 3.85 -0.14 5.40
CA THR A 69 4.81 0.70 4.66
C THR A 69 6.22 0.12 4.74
N PRO A 70 6.85 -0.26 3.59
CA PRO A 70 8.20 -0.81 3.58
C PRO A 70 9.27 0.28 3.68
N GLY A 71 10.33 0.02 4.41
CA GLY A 71 11.53 0.87 4.46
C GLY A 71 12.50 0.60 3.30
N VAL A 72 12.59 -0.67 2.90
CA VAL A 72 13.50 -1.17 1.87
C VAL A 72 12.77 -2.01 0.84
N GLU A 73 13.27 -2.02 -0.39
CA GLU A 73 12.82 -2.90 -1.47
C GLU A 73 14.04 -3.56 -2.15
N VAL A 74 13.79 -4.64 -2.87
CA VAL A 74 14.82 -5.34 -3.64
C VAL A 74 14.61 -5.04 -5.12
N ARG A 75 15.68 -4.65 -5.81
CA ARG A 75 15.68 -4.38 -7.24
C ARG A 75 16.61 -5.34 -7.95
N SER A 76 16.11 -5.98 -9.00
CA SER A 76 16.91 -6.84 -9.86
C SER A 76 17.80 -6.00 -10.76
N ARG A 77 19.10 -6.34 -10.81
CA ARG A 77 20.07 -5.73 -11.71
C ARG A 77 20.95 -6.80 -12.35
N ARG A 78 21.22 -6.68 -13.64
CA ARG A 78 22.10 -7.58 -14.35
C ARG A 78 23.52 -7.02 -14.34
N ILE A 79 24.47 -7.79 -13.81
CA ILE A 79 25.88 -7.43 -13.73
C ILE A 79 26.68 -8.62 -14.24
N GLY A 80 27.52 -8.42 -15.29
CA GLY A 80 28.36 -9.46 -15.83
C GLY A 80 27.62 -10.72 -16.31
N GLY A 81 26.37 -10.58 -16.76
CA GLY A 81 25.54 -11.70 -17.21
C GLY A 81 24.68 -12.36 -16.10
N ALA A 82 25.00 -12.17 -14.83
CA ALA A 82 24.19 -12.65 -13.71
C ALA A 82 23.20 -11.59 -13.21
N THR A 83 22.04 -12.03 -12.72
CA THR A 83 21.00 -11.13 -12.14
C THR A 83 21.11 -11.13 -10.63
N PHE A 84 21.39 -9.96 -10.05
CA PHE A 84 21.49 -9.75 -8.63
C PHE A 84 20.27 -9.00 -8.09
N GLN A 85 19.83 -9.37 -6.88
CA GLN A 85 18.79 -8.68 -6.14
C GLN A 85 19.45 -7.66 -5.20
N ILE A 86 19.37 -6.39 -5.53
CA ILE A 86 20.07 -5.32 -4.80
C ILE A 86 19.09 -4.62 -3.87
N PRO A 87 19.30 -4.62 -2.55
CA PRO A 87 18.48 -3.88 -1.60
C PRO A 87 18.68 -2.38 -1.77
N SER A 88 17.59 -1.63 -1.77
CA SER A 88 17.59 -0.18 -1.86
C SER A 88 16.51 0.41 -0.96
N GLU A 89 16.80 1.59 -0.38
CA GLU A 89 15.79 2.32 0.36
C GLU A 89 14.65 2.79 -0.55
N VAL A 90 13.44 2.76 -0.03
CA VAL A 90 12.25 3.21 -0.75
C VAL A 90 12.06 4.70 -0.54
N ARG A 91 11.90 5.48 -1.61
CA ARG A 91 11.59 6.91 -1.54
C ARG A 91 10.20 7.14 -0.93
N ALA A 92 9.98 8.26 -0.25
CA ALA A 92 8.73 8.57 0.47
C ALA A 92 7.46 8.41 -0.38
N ASP A 93 7.43 8.96 -1.59
CA ASP A 93 6.30 8.83 -2.51
C ASP A 93 6.00 7.36 -2.89
N ARG A 94 7.06 6.55 -3.02
CA ARG A 94 6.95 5.14 -3.37
C ARG A 94 6.52 4.30 -2.17
N LYS A 95 6.95 4.63 -0.96
CA LYS A 95 6.49 3.99 0.28
C LYS A 95 4.96 4.00 0.36
N VAL A 96 4.37 5.18 0.21
CA VAL A 96 2.90 5.35 0.20
C VAL A 96 2.24 4.58 -0.95
N SER A 97 2.85 4.61 -2.13
CA SER A 97 2.30 3.89 -3.30
C SER A 97 2.31 2.37 -3.10
N LEU A 98 3.37 1.83 -2.50
CA LEU A 98 3.49 0.39 -2.24
C LEU A 98 2.50 -0.06 -1.15
N SER A 99 2.40 0.67 -0.04
CA SER A 99 1.47 0.32 1.04
C SER A 99 0.02 0.29 0.55
N ILE A 100 -0.41 1.30 -0.23
CA ILE A 100 -1.74 1.34 -0.83
C ILE A 100 -1.97 0.14 -1.77
N LYS A 101 -1.04 -0.11 -2.69
CA LYS A 101 -1.16 -1.21 -3.66
C LYS A 101 -1.20 -2.57 -2.97
N TRP A 102 -0.38 -2.80 -1.97
CA TRP A 102 -0.37 -4.06 -1.24
C TRP A 102 -1.66 -4.26 -0.44
N MET A 103 -2.11 -3.24 0.28
CA MET A 103 -3.38 -3.33 0.99
C MET A 103 -4.54 -3.67 0.06
N ILE A 104 -4.68 -2.98 -1.07
CA ILE A 104 -5.74 -3.24 -2.04
C ILE A 104 -5.62 -4.62 -2.67
N LYS A 105 -4.41 -5.02 -3.08
CA LYS A 105 -4.16 -6.32 -3.71
C LYS A 105 -4.59 -7.45 -2.77
N TYR A 106 -4.07 -7.48 -1.56
CA TYR A 106 -4.35 -8.55 -0.61
C TYR A 106 -5.78 -8.51 -0.05
N SER A 107 -6.41 -7.33 0.02
CA SER A 107 -7.84 -7.25 0.30
C SER A 107 -8.67 -7.94 -0.79
N ARG A 108 -8.32 -7.77 -2.06
CA ARG A 108 -9.02 -8.44 -3.18
C ARG A 108 -8.87 -9.96 -3.15
N GLU A 109 -7.72 -10.46 -2.72
CA GLU A 109 -7.42 -11.90 -2.60
C GLU A 109 -8.10 -12.55 -1.38
N ARG A 110 -8.57 -11.76 -0.39
CA ARG A 110 -9.32 -12.30 0.76
C ARG A 110 -10.68 -12.88 0.36
N ASN A 111 -11.09 -13.88 1.10
CA ASN A 111 -12.48 -14.36 1.07
C ASN A 111 -13.39 -13.34 1.77
N GLY A 112 -14.56 -13.09 1.19
CA GLY A 112 -15.54 -12.16 1.76
C GLY A 112 -16.67 -11.87 0.79
N ARG A 113 -17.80 -11.42 1.33
CA ARG A 113 -19.04 -11.22 0.57
C ARG A 113 -18.96 -9.98 -0.33
N SER A 114 -18.36 -8.90 0.15
CA SER A 114 -18.20 -7.65 -0.59
C SER A 114 -16.77 -7.14 -0.52
N MET A 115 -16.39 -6.23 -1.43
CA MET A 115 -15.06 -5.60 -1.39
C MET A 115 -14.87 -4.78 -0.11
N ALA A 116 -15.93 -4.16 0.41
CA ALA A 116 -15.90 -3.42 1.67
C ALA A 116 -15.58 -4.35 2.86
N ASP A 117 -16.14 -5.58 2.91
CA ASP A 117 -15.82 -6.57 3.96
C ASP A 117 -14.37 -7.02 3.87
N LYS A 118 -13.92 -7.34 2.64
CA LYS A 118 -12.55 -7.77 2.40
C LYS A 118 -11.53 -6.71 2.81
N LEU A 119 -11.80 -5.45 2.47
CA LEU A 119 -10.95 -4.32 2.80
C LEU A 119 -10.96 -4.06 4.31
N ALA A 120 -12.12 -4.06 4.97
CA ALA A 120 -12.22 -3.89 6.41
C ALA A 120 -11.41 -4.95 7.18
N ASN A 121 -11.56 -6.21 6.79
CA ASN A 121 -10.84 -7.32 7.44
C ASN A 121 -9.31 -7.22 7.23
N GLU A 122 -8.84 -6.76 6.06
CA GLU A 122 -7.40 -6.54 5.85
C GLU A 122 -6.88 -5.35 6.65
N ILE A 123 -7.65 -4.25 6.75
CA ILE A 123 -7.29 -3.08 7.56
C ILE A 123 -7.15 -3.47 9.04
N VAL A 124 -8.12 -4.20 9.59
CA VAL A 124 -8.08 -4.65 11.00
C VAL A 124 -6.89 -5.57 11.24
N ALA A 125 -6.63 -6.54 10.37
CA ALA A 125 -5.48 -7.42 10.49
C ALA A 125 -4.17 -6.63 10.43
N ALA A 126 -4.02 -5.74 9.45
CA ALA A 126 -2.83 -4.94 9.27
C ALA A 126 -2.58 -3.94 10.41
N SER A 127 -3.62 -3.41 11.04
CA SER A 127 -3.49 -2.53 12.22
C SER A 127 -2.89 -3.24 13.42
N LYS A 128 -3.11 -4.56 13.51
CA LYS A 128 -2.53 -5.45 14.55
C LYS A 128 -1.14 -6.01 14.17
N GLY A 129 -0.63 -5.69 12.99
CA GLY A 129 0.61 -6.27 12.48
C GLY A 129 0.46 -7.68 11.92
N GLU A 130 -0.72 -8.02 11.44
CA GLU A 130 -1.08 -9.30 10.86
C GLU A 130 -1.60 -9.12 9.42
N GLY A 131 -1.92 -10.22 8.77
CA GLY A 131 -2.52 -10.19 7.43
C GLY A 131 -1.51 -10.30 6.29
N ALA A 132 -2.03 -10.54 5.09
CA ALA A 132 -1.20 -10.83 3.93
C ALA A 132 -0.41 -9.60 3.42
N ALA A 133 -0.96 -8.41 3.56
CA ALA A 133 -0.27 -7.17 3.20
C ALA A 133 0.92 -6.89 4.14
N PHE A 134 0.76 -7.12 5.44
CA PHE A 134 1.83 -7.00 6.41
C PHE A 134 2.92 -8.06 6.18
N LYS A 135 2.52 -9.32 5.96
CA LYS A 135 3.45 -10.40 5.63
C LYS A 135 4.27 -10.07 4.38
N LYS A 136 3.67 -9.44 3.36
CA LYS A 136 4.39 -9.00 2.16
C LYS A 136 5.49 -8.00 2.47
N LYS A 137 5.25 -7.06 3.39
CA LYS A 137 6.29 -6.13 3.86
C LYS A 137 7.43 -6.91 4.52
N GLU A 138 7.12 -7.83 5.45
CA GLU A 138 8.13 -8.62 6.15
C GLU A 138 8.96 -9.47 5.18
N ASP A 139 8.32 -10.14 4.22
CA ASP A 139 9.01 -10.94 3.20
C ASP A 139 9.95 -10.06 2.36
N THR A 140 9.51 -8.84 2.02
CA THR A 140 10.33 -7.88 1.27
C THR A 140 11.55 -7.44 2.09
N HIS A 141 11.37 -7.16 3.38
CA HIS A 141 12.47 -6.81 4.29
C HIS A 141 13.42 -7.99 4.48
N ARG A 142 12.91 -9.20 4.65
CA ARG A 142 13.71 -10.43 4.77
C ARG A 142 14.55 -10.68 3.51
N MET A 143 13.96 -10.51 2.33
CA MET A 143 14.69 -10.60 1.06
C MET A 143 15.78 -9.54 0.95
N ALA A 144 15.51 -8.30 1.39
CA ALA A 144 16.49 -7.22 1.39
C ALA A 144 17.66 -7.52 2.35
N GLU A 145 17.39 -8.09 3.51
CA GLU A 145 18.40 -8.47 4.49
C GLU A 145 19.26 -9.64 3.99
N ALA A 146 18.64 -10.68 3.43
CA ALA A 146 19.36 -11.81 2.83
C ALA A 146 20.32 -11.38 1.69
N ASN A 147 19.99 -10.31 0.97
CA ASN A 147 20.79 -9.79 -0.13
C ASN A 147 21.66 -8.58 0.27
N LYS A 148 21.82 -8.31 1.56
CA LYS A 148 22.55 -7.15 2.08
C LYS A 148 24.01 -7.08 1.59
N ALA A 149 24.62 -8.22 1.34
CA ALA A 149 25.98 -8.31 0.79
C ALA A 149 26.13 -7.63 -0.58
N PHE A 150 25.03 -7.54 -1.38
CA PHE A 150 25.02 -6.90 -2.70
C PHE A 150 24.67 -5.41 -2.66
N ALA A 151 24.53 -4.81 -1.48
CA ALA A 151 24.16 -3.39 -1.33
C ALA A 151 25.20 -2.43 -1.95
N HIS A 152 26.47 -2.84 -2.05
CA HIS A 152 27.52 -2.04 -2.67
C HIS A 152 27.37 -1.89 -4.20
N PHE A 153 26.56 -2.70 -4.85
CA PHE A 153 26.19 -2.53 -6.26
C PHE A 153 25.06 -1.50 -6.49
N ARG A 154 24.64 -0.80 -5.43
CA ARG A 154 23.67 0.29 -5.51
C ARG A 154 24.31 1.51 -6.16
N ILE A 155 23.64 2.09 -7.17
CA ILE A 155 23.96 3.38 -7.79
C ILE A 155 22.81 4.33 -7.54
#